data_0e12229f1caa34fa126cf9a19487c11a
#
_entry.id   0e12229f1caa34fa126cf9a19487c11a
#
_cell.length_a   1.000
_cell.length_b   1.000
_cell.length_c   1.000
_cell.angle_alpha   90.00
_cell.angle_beta   90.00
_cell.angle_gamma   90.00
#
_symmetry.space_group_name_H-M   'P 1'
#
loop_
_entity.id
_entity.type
_entity.pdbx_description
1 polymer ?
#
loop_
_entity_poly.entity_id
_entity_poly.type
_entity_poly.pdbx_seq_one_letter_code
_entity_poly.pdbx_strand_id
1 'polypeptide(L)'
;MFIFIPMALTNNIILRPRFQIELTQNNEEILKIFEETKTSQKEFIVSRIDDHVFIKIPKVKQHFWSPQLHLEIMEIDKNHSRLFGLFGPNPSVWTMFMFLHFIVAGLFFGFGIWAYTNWSLDNEYAIQLFATLLMIVVWGALYFGGRLGKATGRPEMFLLHEFMRTHLKE
;
A
#
# COMPACT_ATOMS: atom_id res chain seq x y z
N MET A 1 5.25 -33.42 0.93
CA MET A 1 6.25 -32.89 1.91
C MET A 1 6.30 -31.39 1.68
N PHE A 2 5.52 -30.66 2.47
CA PHE A 2 5.34 -29.22 2.30
C PHE A 2 6.57 -28.50 2.81
N ILE A 3 7.27 -27.79 1.94
CA ILE A 3 8.25 -26.80 2.37
C ILE A 3 7.50 -25.51 2.64
N PHE A 4 6.89 -25.44 3.82
CA PHE A 4 6.47 -24.18 4.40
C PHE A 4 7.75 -23.43 4.77
N ILE A 5 8.10 -22.44 3.98
CA ILE A 5 9.02 -21.41 4.45
C ILE A 5 8.16 -20.43 5.24
N PRO A 6 8.04 -20.55 6.56
CA PRO A 6 7.44 -19.52 7.35
C PRO A 6 8.39 -18.34 7.24
N MET A 7 8.09 -17.42 6.36
CA MET A 7 8.72 -16.12 6.46
C MET A 7 8.17 -15.52 7.75
N ALA A 8 8.86 -15.87 8.84
CA ALA A 8 8.60 -15.30 10.14
C ALA A 8 8.41 -13.81 9.93
N LEU A 9 7.27 -13.29 10.36
CA LEU A 9 6.99 -11.86 10.48
C LEU A 9 7.92 -11.31 11.58
N THR A 10 9.21 -11.50 11.39
CA THR A 10 10.24 -10.88 12.19
C THR A 10 10.15 -9.39 11.95
N ASN A 11 10.17 -8.68 13.01
CA ASN A 11 9.98 -7.27 13.33
C ASN A 11 10.74 -6.25 12.46
N ASN A 12 11.27 -6.65 11.31
CA ASN A 12 11.93 -5.80 10.34
C ASN A 12 10.91 -5.30 9.33
N ILE A 13 10.77 -3.99 9.26
CA ILE A 13 9.93 -3.22 8.34
C ILE A 13 10.35 -3.52 6.90
N ILE A 14 9.89 -4.63 6.35
CA ILE A 14 9.96 -4.88 4.93
C ILE A 14 8.87 -3.98 4.31
N LEU A 15 9.29 -3.05 3.48
CA LEU A 15 8.45 -2.02 2.87
C LEU A 15 7.28 -2.60 2.05
N ARG A 16 7.41 -3.87 1.61
CA ARG A 16 6.37 -4.63 0.90
C ARG A 16 6.52 -6.09 1.28
N PRO A 17 5.83 -6.58 2.31
CA PRO A 17 5.86 -7.99 2.64
C PRO A 17 5.31 -8.80 1.46
N ARG A 18 6.16 -9.64 0.90
CA ARG A 18 5.82 -10.58 -0.17
C ARG A 18 5.91 -11.98 0.38
N PHE A 19 5.02 -12.85 -0.08
CA PHE A 19 5.09 -14.27 0.23
C PHE A 19 4.73 -15.07 -1.03
N GLN A 20 5.10 -16.33 -1.02
CA GLN A 20 4.85 -17.28 -2.10
C GLN A 20 4.39 -18.59 -1.49
N ILE A 21 3.36 -19.20 -2.07
CA ILE A 21 2.80 -20.48 -1.66
C ILE A 21 2.64 -21.34 -2.91
N GLU A 22 3.05 -22.60 -2.84
CA GLU A 22 2.74 -23.59 -3.87
C GLU A 22 1.51 -24.37 -3.44
N LEU A 23 0.54 -24.46 -4.35
CA LEU A 23 -0.76 -25.07 -4.12
C LEU A 23 -0.92 -26.29 -5.02
N THR A 24 -1.50 -27.37 -4.48
CA THR A 24 -1.79 -28.61 -5.19
C THR A 24 -3.17 -28.58 -5.84
N GLN A 25 -3.52 -27.43 -6.42
CA GLN A 25 -4.78 -27.18 -7.11
C GLN A 25 -4.49 -26.35 -8.37
N ASN A 26 -5.38 -26.47 -9.35
CA ASN A 26 -5.30 -25.65 -10.56
C ASN A 26 -5.56 -24.18 -10.24
N ASN A 27 -4.92 -23.27 -10.97
CA ASN A 27 -5.08 -21.82 -10.77
C ASN A 27 -6.53 -21.37 -10.92
N GLU A 28 -7.27 -21.90 -11.92
CA GLU A 28 -8.68 -21.55 -12.13
C GLU A 28 -9.60 -21.98 -10.98
N GLU A 29 -9.34 -23.14 -10.35
CA GLU A 29 -10.09 -23.58 -9.18
C GLU A 29 -9.92 -22.60 -8.02
N ILE A 30 -8.71 -22.14 -7.77
CA ILE A 30 -8.41 -21.17 -6.71
C ILE A 30 -9.02 -19.81 -7.02
N LEU A 31 -8.89 -19.33 -8.24
CA LEU A 31 -9.48 -18.08 -8.69
C LEU A 31 -11.01 -18.09 -8.51
N LYS A 32 -11.66 -19.23 -8.82
CA LYS A 32 -13.10 -19.43 -8.65
C LYS A 32 -13.51 -19.39 -7.18
N ILE A 33 -12.74 -20.00 -6.27
CA ILE A 33 -12.98 -19.91 -4.82
C ILE A 33 -13.04 -18.44 -4.37
N PHE A 34 -12.09 -17.62 -4.79
CA PHE A 34 -12.10 -16.20 -4.46
C PHE A 34 -13.24 -15.42 -5.13
N GLU A 35 -13.64 -15.81 -6.34
CA GLU A 35 -14.78 -15.21 -7.02
C GLU A 35 -16.10 -15.52 -6.31
N GLU A 36 -16.32 -16.76 -5.87
CA GLU A 36 -17.48 -17.16 -5.07
C GLU A 36 -17.50 -16.45 -3.71
N THR A 37 -16.34 -16.22 -3.12
CA THR A 37 -16.20 -15.48 -1.86
C THR A 37 -16.71 -14.03 -1.97
N LYS A 38 -16.65 -13.42 -3.15
CA LYS A 38 -17.18 -12.08 -3.40
C LYS A 38 -18.67 -11.95 -3.07
N THR A 39 -19.44 -13.00 -3.29
CA THR A 39 -20.90 -13.00 -3.08
C THR A 39 -21.31 -13.59 -1.72
N SER A 40 -20.51 -14.50 -1.18
CA SER A 40 -20.84 -15.28 0.03
C SER A 40 -20.59 -14.50 1.35
N GLN A 41 -19.76 -13.44 1.31
CA GLN A 41 -19.42 -12.68 2.51
C GLN A 41 -19.31 -11.17 2.22
N LYS A 42 -19.40 -10.34 3.27
CA LYS A 42 -19.32 -8.87 3.21
C LYS A 42 -18.20 -8.29 4.07
N GLU A 43 -17.40 -9.15 4.69
CA GLU A 43 -16.34 -8.74 5.60
C GLU A 43 -15.16 -8.11 4.87
N PHE A 44 -14.87 -8.62 3.66
CA PHE A 44 -13.82 -8.09 2.79
C PHE A 44 -14.35 -7.86 1.38
N ILE A 45 -13.76 -6.92 0.66
CA ILE A 45 -14.02 -6.70 -0.76
C ILE A 45 -13.03 -7.54 -1.55
N VAL A 46 -13.52 -8.56 -2.22
CA VAL A 46 -12.74 -9.41 -3.11
C VAL A 46 -13.06 -9.04 -4.55
N SER A 47 -12.03 -8.85 -5.38
CA SER A 47 -12.17 -8.61 -6.82
C SER A 47 -11.13 -9.40 -7.59
N ARG A 48 -11.57 -10.09 -8.65
CA ARG A 48 -10.72 -10.82 -9.58
C ARG A 48 -10.57 -10.02 -10.87
N ILE A 49 -9.37 -10.00 -11.41
CA ILE A 49 -9.01 -9.45 -12.72
C ILE A 49 -8.00 -10.44 -13.32
N ASP A 50 -8.41 -11.24 -14.29
CA ASP A 50 -7.61 -12.32 -14.86
C ASP A 50 -7.06 -13.26 -13.77
N ASP A 51 -5.74 -13.43 -13.71
CA ASP A 51 -5.03 -14.26 -12.72
C ASP A 51 -4.74 -13.52 -11.40
N HIS A 52 -5.27 -12.30 -11.25
CA HIS A 52 -5.03 -11.47 -10.09
C HIS A 52 -6.28 -11.35 -9.20
N VAL A 53 -6.09 -11.50 -7.90
CA VAL A 53 -7.13 -11.29 -6.89
C VAL A 53 -6.70 -10.16 -5.95
N PHE A 54 -7.61 -9.21 -5.74
CA PHE A 54 -7.42 -8.09 -4.82
C PHE A 54 -8.37 -8.23 -3.65
N ILE A 55 -7.83 -8.30 -2.44
CA ILE A 55 -8.59 -8.37 -1.20
C ILE A 55 -8.39 -7.07 -0.44
N LYS A 56 -9.49 -6.37 -0.14
CA LYS A 56 -9.49 -5.04 0.49
C LYS A 56 -10.44 -5.02 1.67
N ILE A 57 -10.15 -4.18 2.65
CA ILE A 57 -11.05 -3.85 3.74
C ILE A 57 -12.20 -2.99 3.20
N PRO A 58 -13.46 -3.24 3.61
CA PRO A 58 -14.61 -2.44 3.20
C PRO A 58 -14.45 -0.98 3.57
N LYS A 59 -14.96 -0.08 2.72
CA LYS A 59 -14.82 1.38 2.90
C LYS A 59 -15.29 1.87 4.29
N VAL A 60 -16.28 1.22 4.89
CA VAL A 60 -16.83 1.57 6.21
C VAL A 60 -15.82 1.33 7.34
N LYS A 61 -14.95 0.31 7.18
CA LYS A 61 -13.90 -0.07 8.17
C LYS A 61 -12.51 0.35 7.72
N GLN A 62 -12.39 0.91 6.51
CA GLN A 62 -11.11 1.27 5.92
C GLN A 62 -10.58 2.56 6.53
N HIS A 63 -9.35 2.52 7.02
CA HIS A 63 -8.57 3.69 7.40
C HIS A 63 -7.75 4.18 6.21
N PHE A 64 -7.30 5.40 6.28
CA PHE A 64 -6.48 6.02 5.23
C PHE A 64 -5.25 5.17 4.84
N TRP A 65 -4.67 4.48 5.83
CA TRP A 65 -3.48 3.64 5.67
C TRP A 65 -3.78 2.15 5.50
N SER A 66 -5.03 1.76 5.36
CA SER A 66 -5.41 0.35 5.23
C SER A 66 -4.70 -0.29 4.05
N PRO A 67 -4.02 -1.43 4.28
CA PRO A 67 -3.37 -2.19 3.23
C PRO A 67 -4.40 -2.90 2.35
N GLN A 68 -3.98 -3.29 1.18
CA GLN A 68 -4.66 -4.27 0.35
C GLN A 68 -3.75 -5.46 0.12
N LEU A 69 -4.33 -6.64 -0.02
CA LEU A 69 -3.63 -7.85 -0.42
C LEU A 69 -3.87 -8.08 -1.91
N HIS A 70 -2.81 -8.12 -2.67
CA HIS A 70 -2.80 -8.50 -4.07
C HIS A 70 -2.22 -9.90 -4.18
N LEU A 71 -2.99 -10.81 -4.75
CA LEU A 71 -2.60 -12.18 -5.05
C LEU A 71 -2.49 -12.32 -6.57
N GLU A 72 -1.43 -12.95 -7.02
CA GLU A 72 -1.21 -13.38 -8.39
C GLU A 72 -1.08 -14.91 -8.39
N ILE A 73 -1.93 -15.60 -9.15
CA ILE A 73 -2.05 -17.07 -9.12
C ILE A 73 -1.66 -17.60 -10.49
N MET A 74 -0.43 -18.11 -10.57
CA MET A 74 0.16 -18.61 -11.81
C MET A 74 0.03 -20.13 -11.90
N GLU A 75 -0.37 -20.65 -13.05
CA GLU A 75 -0.36 -22.08 -13.33
C GLU A 75 1.10 -22.56 -13.45
N ILE A 76 1.43 -23.67 -12.76
CA ILE A 76 2.68 -24.40 -12.96
C ILE A 76 2.44 -25.58 -13.88
N ASP A 77 1.38 -26.34 -13.58
CA ASP A 77 0.87 -27.46 -14.36
C ASP A 77 -0.64 -27.65 -14.10
N LYS A 78 -1.25 -28.64 -14.73
CA LYS A 78 -2.72 -28.90 -14.64
C LYS A 78 -3.25 -29.07 -13.21
N ASN A 79 -2.39 -29.44 -12.25
CA ASN A 79 -2.80 -29.75 -10.87
C ASN A 79 -2.06 -28.91 -9.83
N HIS A 80 -1.12 -28.05 -10.25
CA HIS A 80 -0.32 -27.23 -9.36
C HIS A 80 -0.32 -25.78 -9.81
N SER A 81 -0.42 -24.90 -8.85
CA SER A 81 -0.31 -23.46 -9.06
C SER A 81 0.58 -22.80 -8.04
N ARG A 82 1.05 -21.62 -8.36
CA ARG A 82 1.88 -20.80 -7.46
C ARG A 82 1.18 -19.48 -7.20
N LEU A 83 0.94 -19.22 -5.94
CA LEU A 83 0.34 -17.99 -5.46
C LEU A 83 1.43 -17.05 -4.96
N PHE A 84 1.48 -15.86 -5.52
CA PHE A 84 2.30 -14.76 -5.05
C PHE A 84 1.41 -13.75 -4.34
N GLY A 85 1.71 -13.46 -3.08
CA GLY A 85 1.00 -12.47 -2.30
C GLY A 85 1.85 -11.24 -2.06
N LEU A 86 1.25 -10.06 -2.23
CA LEU A 86 1.86 -8.77 -1.99
C LEU A 86 0.94 -7.89 -1.17
N PHE A 87 1.36 -7.53 0.04
CA PHE A 87 0.72 -6.47 0.80
C PHE A 87 1.24 -5.10 0.36
N GLY A 88 0.34 -4.22 -0.01
CA GLY A 88 0.68 -2.87 -0.41
C GLY A 88 -0.30 -1.84 0.13
N PRO A 89 0.11 -0.57 0.24
CA PRO A 89 -0.83 0.51 0.53
C PRO A 89 -1.82 0.66 -0.62
N ASN A 90 -2.96 1.27 -0.33
CA ASN A 90 -3.90 1.64 -1.38
C ASN A 90 -3.19 2.56 -2.40
N PRO A 91 -3.21 2.24 -3.71
CA PRO A 91 -2.58 3.07 -4.74
C PRO A 91 -3.00 4.52 -4.71
N SER A 92 -4.26 4.81 -4.38
CA SER A 92 -4.78 6.18 -4.28
C SER A 92 -4.08 7.00 -3.19
N VAL A 93 -3.77 6.37 -2.05
CA VAL A 93 -3.04 7.01 -0.95
C VAL A 93 -1.61 7.34 -1.39
N TRP A 94 -0.93 6.39 -2.03
CA TRP A 94 0.42 6.62 -2.54
C TRP A 94 0.46 7.78 -3.55
N THR A 95 -0.46 7.76 -4.50
CA THR A 95 -0.57 8.81 -5.53
C THR A 95 -0.84 10.17 -4.90
N MET A 96 -1.76 10.26 -3.93
CA MET A 96 -2.06 11.49 -3.22
C MET A 96 -0.82 12.05 -2.50
N PHE A 97 -0.05 11.20 -1.80
CA PHE A 97 1.20 11.65 -1.17
C PHE A 97 2.21 12.16 -2.18
N MET A 98 2.31 11.50 -3.33
CA MET A 98 3.19 11.95 -4.41
C MET A 98 2.78 13.36 -4.88
N PHE A 99 1.49 13.61 -5.14
CA PHE A 99 1.01 14.94 -5.52
C PHE A 99 1.25 15.99 -4.43
N LEU A 100 1.02 15.66 -3.16
CA LEU A 100 1.29 16.59 -2.06
C LEU A 100 2.77 16.99 -2.00
N HIS A 101 3.69 16.07 -2.22
CA HIS A 101 5.12 16.39 -2.28
C HIS A 101 5.45 17.31 -3.44
N PHE A 102 4.84 17.11 -4.62
CA PHE A 102 5.04 18.01 -5.75
C PHE A 102 4.48 19.41 -5.49
N ILE A 103 3.30 19.52 -4.85
CA ILE A 103 2.72 20.82 -4.50
C ILE A 103 3.64 21.56 -3.51
N VAL A 104 4.10 20.88 -2.46
CA VAL A 104 5.01 21.48 -1.46
C VAL A 104 6.33 21.89 -2.10
N ALA A 105 6.89 21.08 -3.00
CA ALA A 105 8.10 21.44 -3.75
C ALA A 105 7.87 22.66 -4.64
N GLY A 106 6.76 22.73 -5.36
CA GLY A 106 6.41 23.89 -6.19
C GLY A 106 6.27 25.18 -5.38
N LEU A 107 5.60 25.10 -4.22
CA LEU A 107 5.47 26.23 -3.29
C LEU A 107 6.82 26.63 -2.70
N PHE A 108 7.67 25.68 -2.34
CA PHE A 108 9.03 25.95 -1.86
C PHE A 108 9.83 26.76 -2.88
N PHE A 109 9.86 26.33 -4.15
CA PHE A 109 10.54 27.08 -5.21
C PHE A 109 9.89 28.44 -5.49
N GLY A 110 8.56 28.50 -5.51
CA GLY A 110 7.84 29.75 -5.72
C GLY A 110 8.15 30.80 -4.65
N PHE A 111 8.03 30.44 -3.37
CA PHE A 111 8.37 31.33 -2.25
C PHE A 111 9.85 31.66 -2.20
N GLY A 112 10.72 30.68 -2.52
CA GLY A 112 12.17 30.87 -2.55
C GLY A 112 12.60 31.89 -3.62
N ILE A 113 12.07 31.78 -4.83
CA ILE A 113 12.31 32.74 -5.92
C ILE A 113 11.78 34.13 -5.53
N TRP A 114 10.59 34.20 -4.94
CA TRP A 114 10.00 35.46 -4.51
C TRP A 114 10.83 36.11 -3.39
N ALA A 115 11.27 35.34 -2.40
CA ALA A 115 12.18 35.82 -1.34
C ALA A 115 13.49 36.35 -1.91
N TYR A 116 14.11 35.61 -2.85
CA TYR A 116 15.34 36.02 -3.53
C TYR A 116 15.16 37.30 -4.32
N THR A 117 14.07 37.43 -5.07
CA THR A 117 13.77 38.64 -5.86
C THR A 117 13.61 39.86 -4.96
N ASN A 118 12.85 39.77 -3.87
CA ASN A 118 12.68 40.86 -2.93
C ASN A 118 14.01 41.25 -2.27
N TRP A 119 14.80 40.27 -1.85
CA TRP A 119 16.14 40.52 -1.30
C TRP A 119 17.04 41.23 -2.31
N SER A 120 17.05 40.82 -3.57
CA SER A 120 17.86 41.44 -4.64
C SER A 120 17.44 42.87 -4.97
N LEU A 121 16.19 43.26 -4.67
CA LEU A 121 15.61 44.58 -4.90
C LEU A 121 15.59 45.48 -3.64
N ASP A 122 16.30 45.07 -2.58
CA ASP A 122 16.30 45.72 -1.27
C ASP A 122 14.90 45.92 -0.65
N ASN A 123 13.94 45.03 -1.01
CA ASN A 123 12.60 44.99 -0.43
C ASN A 123 12.53 44.09 0.77
N GLU A 124 11.46 44.20 1.59
CA GLU A 124 11.18 43.26 2.67
C GLU A 124 10.91 41.85 2.15
N TYR A 125 11.66 40.85 2.66
CA TYR A 125 11.58 39.45 2.25
C TYR A 125 11.33 38.47 3.40
N ALA A 126 11.19 38.96 4.64
CA ALA A 126 11.09 38.12 5.83
C ALA A 126 9.92 37.13 5.78
N ILE A 127 8.74 37.55 5.29
CA ILE A 127 7.54 36.72 5.20
C ILE A 127 7.74 35.59 4.17
N GLN A 128 8.32 35.90 3.00
CA GLN A 128 8.57 34.93 1.95
C GLN A 128 9.64 33.91 2.36
N LEU A 129 10.67 34.36 3.07
CA LEU A 129 11.69 33.48 3.64
C LEU A 129 11.08 32.55 4.67
N PHE A 130 10.26 33.08 5.59
CA PHE A 130 9.54 32.25 6.58
C PHE A 130 8.65 31.21 5.89
N ALA A 131 7.89 31.59 4.86
CA ALA A 131 7.06 30.67 4.09
C ALA A 131 7.91 29.56 3.41
N THR A 132 9.07 29.89 2.87
CA THR A 132 10.00 28.93 2.27
C THR A 132 10.49 27.92 3.32
N LEU A 133 10.92 28.39 4.51
CA LEU A 133 11.35 27.52 5.61
C LEU A 133 10.21 26.65 6.15
N LEU A 134 8.97 27.20 6.20
CA LEU A 134 7.79 26.44 6.60
C LEU A 134 7.53 25.26 5.63
N MET A 135 7.77 25.42 4.33
CA MET A 135 7.61 24.31 3.37
C MET A 135 8.56 23.16 3.65
N ILE A 136 9.77 23.42 4.15
CA ILE A 136 10.71 22.35 4.58
C ILE A 136 10.11 21.56 5.75
N VAL A 137 9.51 22.25 6.72
CA VAL A 137 8.88 21.60 7.88
C VAL A 137 7.68 20.76 7.42
N VAL A 138 6.83 21.30 6.54
CA VAL A 138 5.69 20.58 5.94
C VAL A 138 6.15 19.34 5.19
N TRP A 139 7.22 19.43 4.40
CA TRP A 139 7.80 18.29 3.71
C TRP A 139 8.26 17.19 4.67
N GLY A 140 8.98 17.57 5.73
CA GLY A 140 9.35 16.65 6.80
C GLY A 140 8.13 15.98 7.45
N ALA A 141 7.08 16.74 7.76
CA ALA A 141 5.85 16.23 8.34
C ALA A 141 5.15 15.21 7.40
N LEU A 142 5.08 15.49 6.10
CA LEU A 142 4.56 14.56 5.10
C LEU A 142 5.38 13.26 5.05
N TYR A 143 6.70 13.36 5.06
CA TYR A 143 7.58 12.20 5.05
C TYR A 143 7.38 11.30 6.29
N PHE A 144 7.37 11.90 7.48
CA PHE A 144 7.13 11.17 8.73
C PHE A 144 5.72 10.63 8.81
N GLY A 145 4.70 11.40 8.38
CA GLY A 145 3.31 10.95 8.30
C GLY A 145 3.15 9.71 7.41
N GLY A 146 3.79 9.69 6.24
CA GLY A 146 3.81 8.54 5.36
C GLY A 146 4.47 7.30 5.98
N ARG A 147 5.51 7.50 6.80
CA ARG A 147 6.20 6.41 7.49
C ARG A 147 5.37 5.83 8.65
N LEU A 148 4.75 6.69 9.46
CA LEU A 148 3.89 6.28 10.57
C LEU A 148 2.67 5.52 10.07
N GLY A 149 2.05 5.96 8.99
CA GLY A 149 0.88 5.29 8.41
C GLY A 149 1.16 3.84 8.02
N LYS A 150 2.34 3.52 7.49
CA LYS A 150 2.73 2.14 7.18
C LYS A 150 2.79 1.24 8.42
N ALA A 151 3.19 1.78 9.56
CA ALA A 151 3.26 1.01 10.80
C ALA A 151 1.86 0.66 11.34
N THR A 152 0.89 1.53 11.15
CA THR A 152 -0.48 1.37 11.63
C THR A 152 -1.26 0.29 10.86
N GLY A 153 -0.90 0.00 9.59
CA GLY A 153 -1.57 -1.01 8.77
C GLY A 153 -1.24 -2.48 9.09
N ARG A 154 -0.33 -2.76 10.02
CA ARG A 154 0.10 -4.14 10.34
C ARG A 154 -1.01 -5.07 10.83
N PRO A 155 -1.90 -4.68 11.78
CA PRO A 155 -2.98 -5.55 12.23
C PRO A 155 -3.91 -5.97 11.10
N GLU A 156 -4.18 -5.05 10.20
CA GLU A 156 -5.05 -5.29 9.04
C GLU A 156 -4.41 -6.24 8.02
N MET A 157 -3.07 -6.25 7.89
CA MET A 157 -2.36 -7.24 7.08
C MET A 157 -2.57 -8.67 7.61
N PHE A 158 -2.58 -8.85 8.92
CA PHE A 158 -2.87 -10.15 9.54
C PHE A 158 -4.29 -10.62 9.21
N LEU A 159 -5.28 -9.74 9.33
CA LEU A 159 -6.68 -10.07 9.02
C LEU A 159 -6.84 -10.49 7.54
N LEU A 160 -6.21 -9.75 6.62
CA LEU A 160 -6.23 -10.10 5.20
C LEU A 160 -5.54 -11.44 4.91
N HIS A 161 -4.43 -11.72 5.58
CA HIS A 161 -3.70 -12.98 5.45
C HIS A 161 -4.49 -14.16 6.02
N GLU A 162 -5.09 -14.01 7.19
CA GLU A 162 -5.94 -15.03 7.81
C GLU A 162 -7.16 -15.32 6.94
N PHE A 163 -7.82 -14.30 6.42
CA PHE A 163 -8.92 -14.45 5.49
C PHE A 163 -8.51 -15.27 4.25
N MET A 164 -7.37 -14.94 3.64
CA MET A 164 -6.84 -15.70 2.50
C MET A 164 -6.62 -17.17 2.86
N ARG A 165 -5.96 -17.48 3.98
CA ARG A 165 -5.67 -18.85 4.42
C ARG A 165 -6.94 -19.67 4.67
N THR A 166 -7.94 -19.06 5.29
CA THR A 166 -9.21 -19.74 5.58
C THR A 166 -9.92 -20.21 4.30
N HIS A 167 -9.76 -19.49 3.19
CA HIS A 167 -10.40 -19.83 1.93
C HIS A 167 -9.55 -20.76 1.05
N LEU A 168 -8.24 -20.81 1.27
CA LEU A 168 -7.35 -21.77 0.61
C LEU A 168 -7.37 -23.18 1.25
N LYS A 169 -8.18 -23.39 2.32
CA LYS A 169 -8.28 -24.68 3.05
C LYS A 169 -6.93 -25.28 3.44
N GLU A 170 -6.04 -24.45 3.99
CA GLU A 170 -4.89 -24.93 4.74
C GLU A 170 -5.18 -25.10 6.23
#